data_83fa17dc597f8848fcfb1bce27c45d8f
#
_entry.id   83fa17dc597f8848fcfb1bce27c45d8f
#
_cell.length_a   1.000
_cell.length_b   1.000
_cell.length_c   1.000
_cell.angle_alpha   90.00
_cell.angle_beta   90.00
_cell.angle_gamma   90.00
#
_symmetry.space_group_name_H-M   'P 1'
#
loop_
_entity.id
_entity.type
_entity.pdbx_description
1 polymer ?
#
loop_
_entity_poly.entity_id
_entity_poly.type
_entity_poly.pdbx_seq_one_letter_code
_entity_poly.pdbx_strand_id
1 'polypeptide(L)'
;MNEKYQFLTHAPVHRVIGAMALPTIISMLLTSVYNLVDTFFVGQIDTQSTAAVGIVFSVMFFIQAFSFFFGNGSGNYISRQLGAQKTEDAETMASTGLFYTFVFSVVIMLAGLLFLEPISILLGSTPTILPYTCQYLGISLLGTPFIMGTFCINNQMRFQGFAKYSVYGVVSGSIINCLLDPLFIFGFSMGVSGAALASVIGQFCGFVILLMMSRKEGVIHYSHRKISFEGRFVKEIIAGGTPSISRQGLASLSTIALNSVAGNYGDAAIAAMSIVSRIGMFIFSVIIGLGQGFQPMCGFCYGAKLYDRVKEGFWFSTKIGTVFLLFWSMVLIIFSEEAVALFRNDPDVIAIGIPALRYQMIVFPACSFMMMANMMMQTCRKTIRANILAASRQGLFFIPLIIILPHYFGLLGVEICQAVSDLISFLVTIPIVWTVFREIPTER
;
A
#
# COMPACT_ATOMS: atom_id res chain seq x y z
N MET A 1 24.99 -12.33 -6.21
CA MET A 1 24.71 -11.61 -4.95
C MET A 1 25.74 -10.51 -4.64
N ASN A 2 27.02 -10.75 -4.88
CA ASN A 2 28.09 -9.77 -4.59
C ASN A 2 27.92 -8.43 -5.37
N GLU A 3 27.54 -8.48 -6.65
CA GLU A 3 27.28 -7.27 -7.44
C GLU A 3 26.11 -6.43 -6.89
N LYS A 4 25.04 -7.08 -6.41
CA LYS A 4 23.90 -6.36 -5.80
C LYS A 4 24.28 -5.72 -4.47
N TYR A 5 25.06 -6.42 -3.67
CA TYR A 5 25.61 -5.86 -2.43
C TYR A 5 26.43 -4.62 -2.73
N GLN A 6 27.41 -4.71 -3.67
CA GLN A 6 28.24 -3.56 -4.05
C GLN A 6 27.40 -2.41 -4.60
N PHE A 7 26.42 -2.70 -5.45
CA PHE A 7 25.54 -1.67 -5.97
C PHE A 7 24.74 -0.95 -4.88
N LEU A 8 24.08 -1.70 -3.97
CA LEU A 8 23.23 -1.11 -2.94
C LEU A 8 24.00 -0.39 -1.84
N THR A 9 25.25 -0.83 -1.55
CA THR A 9 26.05 -0.28 -0.44
C THR A 9 27.09 0.74 -0.88
N HIS A 10 27.58 0.72 -2.12
CA HIS A 10 28.72 1.57 -2.55
C HIS A 10 28.40 2.48 -3.75
N ALA A 11 27.41 2.15 -4.61
CA ALA A 11 27.08 3.02 -5.74
C ALA A 11 26.46 4.36 -5.26
N PRO A 12 26.54 5.44 -6.05
CA PRO A 12 25.95 6.74 -5.69
C PRO A 12 24.47 6.61 -5.31
N VAL A 13 24.04 7.23 -4.21
CA VAL A 13 22.71 7.11 -3.60
C VAL A 13 21.58 7.41 -4.62
N HIS A 14 21.75 8.48 -5.41
CA HIS A 14 20.77 8.85 -6.43
C HIS A 14 20.56 7.78 -7.50
N ARG A 15 21.64 7.07 -7.89
CA ARG A 15 21.57 5.98 -8.87
C ARG A 15 20.90 4.75 -8.28
N VAL A 16 21.21 4.42 -7.03
CA VAL A 16 20.62 3.27 -6.33
C VAL A 16 19.12 3.48 -6.14
N ILE A 17 18.73 4.62 -5.56
CA ILE A 17 17.33 4.92 -5.29
C ILE A 17 16.55 5.05 -6.60
N GLY A 18 17.10 5.70 -7.62
CA GLY A 18 16.46 5.80 -8.94
C GLY A 18 16.20 4.43 -9.57
N ALA A 19 17.20 3.53 -9.56
CA ALA A 19 17.07 2.19 -10.13
C ALA A 19 16.05 1.31 -9.36
N MET A 20 15.89 1.52 -8.05
CA MET A 20 14.95 0.76 -7.23
C MET A 20 13.56 1.39 -7.21
N ALA A 21 13.46 2.73 -7.18
CA ALA A 21 12.20 3.44 -7.08
C ALA A 21 11.43 3.49 -8.41
N LEU A 22 12.10 3.66 -9.54
CA LEU A 22 11.43 3.80 -10.83
C LEU A 22 10.51 2.59 -11.15
N PRO A 23 10.97 1.32 -11.05
CA PRO A 23 10.08 0.18 -11.27
C PRO A 23 8.91 0.12 -10.28
N THR A 24 9.15 0.45 -9.02
CA THR A 24 8.10 0.43 -7.98
C THR A 24 7.07 1.54 -8.17
N ILE A 25 7.48 2.74 -8.56
CA ILE A 25 6.58 3.84 -8.91
C ILE A 25 5.70 3.45 -10.10
N ILE A 26 6.31 2.90 -11.16
CA ILE A 26 5.56 2.42 -12.33
C ILE A 26 4.55 1.35 -11.92
N SER A 27 4.94 0.40 -11.08
CA SER A 27 4.03 -0.64 -10.57
C SER A 27 2.86 -0.05 -9.77
N MET A 28 3.11 0.93 -8.90
CA MET A 28 2.06 1.59 -8.14
C MET A 28 1.07 2.36 -9.02
N LEU A 29 1.58 3.09 -10.00
CA LEU A 29 0.74 3.81 -10.96
C LEU A 29 -0.11 2.85 -11.82
N LEU A 30 0.50 1.78 -12.33
CA LEU A 30 -0.22 0.76 -13.11
C LEU A 30 -1.29 0.04 -12.28
N THR A 31 -1.00 -0.24 -11.01
CA THR A 31 -2.01 -0.81 -10.09
C THR A 31 -3.18 0.14 -9.86
N SER A 32 -2.90 1.44 -9.76
CA SER A 32 -3.96 2.46 -9.63
C SER A 32 -4.83 2.54 -10.89
N VAL A 33 -4.21 2.51 -12.08
CA VAL A 33 -4.93 2.48 -13.37
C VAL A 33 -5.74 1.20 -13.51
N TYR A 34 -5.17 0.04 -13.16
CA TYR A 34 -5.85 -1.24 -13.18
C TYR A 34 -7.14 -1.20 -12.34
N ASN A 35 -7.08 -0.70 -11.10
CA ASN A 35 -8.27 -0.61 -10.24
C ASN A 35 -9.36 0.29 -10.85
N LEU A 36 -8.98 1.34 -11.58
CA LEU A 36 -9.94 2.19 -12.30
C LEU A 36 -10.59 1.45 -13.47
N VAL A 37 -9.82 0.69 -14.25
CA VAL A 37 -10.30 -0.08 -15.40
C VAL A 37 -11.27 -1.19 -14.95
N ASP A 38 -10.91 -1.94 -13.91
CA ASP A 38 -11.78 -2.97 -13.33
C ASP A 38 -13.13 -2.38 -12.87
N THR A 39 -13.07 -1.27 -12.13
CA THR A 39 -14.27 -0.56 -11.67
C THR A 39 -15.12 -0.06 -12.85
N PHE A 40 -14.50 0.38 -13.93
CA PHE A 40 -15.19 0.84 -15.13
C PHE A 40 -15.97 -0.30 -15.81
N PHE A 41 -15.36 -1.48 -16.01
CA PHE A 41 -16.04 -2.61 -16.62
C PHE A 41 -17.18 -3.16 -15.77
N VAL A 42 -16.96 -3.27 -14.45
CA VAL A 42 -18.02 -3.70 -13.53
C VAL A 42 -19.17 -2.70 -13.49
N GLY A 43 -18.87 -1.40 -13.58
CA GLY A 43 -19.86 -0.33 -13.63
C GLY A 43 -20.79 -0.38 -14.86
N GLN A 44 -20.42 -1.13 -15.90
CA GLN A 44 -21.23 -1.33 -17.10
C GLN A 44 -22.19 -2.53 -17.02
N ILE A 45 -22.10 -3.37 -15.97
CA ILE A 45 -22.97 -4.56 -15.82
C ILE A 45 -24.35 -4.11 -15.36
N ASP A 46 -24.49 -3.80 -14.08
CA ASP A 46 -25.69 -3.29 -13.43
C ASP A 46 -25.34 -2.64 -12.09
N THR A 47 -26.33 -1.98 -11.48
CA THR A 47 -26.14 -1.27 -10.20
C THR A 47 -25.86 -2.24 -9.05
N GLN A 48 -26.48 -3.41 -9.03
CA GLN A 48 -26.31 -4.41 -7.98
C GLN A 48 -24.90 -5.02 -8.00
N SER A 49 -24.39 -5.35 -9.19
CA SER A 49 -23.01 -5.83 -9.38
C SER A 49 -22.00 -4.79 -8.96
N THR A 50 -22.20 -3.53 -9.34
CA THR A 50 -21.31 -2.43 -8.94
C THR A 50 -21.29 -2.24 -7.44
N ALA A 51 -22.44 -2.28 -6.77
CA ALA A 51 -22.54 -2.19 -5.33
C ALA A 51 -21.88 -3.39 -4.64
N ALA A 52 -22.08 -4.60 -5.14
CA ALA A 52 -21.46 -5.82 -4.61
C ALA A 52 -19.93 -5.76 -4.65
N VAL A 53 -19.35 -5.35 -5.78
CA VAL A 53 -17.90 -5.19 -5.91
C VAL A 53 -17.37 -4.11 -4.95
N GLY A 54 -18.10 -2.99 -4.80
CA GLY A 54 -17.75 -1.95 -3.84
C GLY A 54 -17.71 -2.45 -2.39
N ILE A 55 -18.65 -3.31 -1.99
CA ILE A 55 -18.70 -3.93 -0.66
C ILE A 55 -17.50 -4.89 -0.47
N VAL A 56 -17.22 -5.75 -1.45
CA VAL A 56 -16.14 -6.73 -1.38
C VAL A 56 -14.77 -6.08 -1.37
N PHE A 57 -14.65 -4.88 -1.91
CA PHE A 57 -13.38 -4.14 -1.96
C PHE A 57 -12.75 -3.96 -0.58
N SER A 58 -13.54 -3.79 0.47
CA SER A 58 -13.04 -3.70 1.84
C SER A 58 -12.36 -4.99 2.34
N VAL A 59 -12.87 -6.16 1.94
CA VAL A 59 -12.23 -7.46 2.24
C VAL A 59 -10.92 -7.60 1.48
N MET A 60 -10.90 -7.16 0.21
CA MET A 60 -9.69 -7.23 -0.60
C MET A 60 -8.60 -6.31 -0.06
N PHE A 61 -8.95 -5.13 0.47
CA PHE A 61 -8.00 -4.26 1.20
C PHE A 61 -7.45 -4.91 2.47
N PHE A 62 -8.29 -5.62 3.22
CA PHE A 62 -7.85 -6.36 4.39
C PHE A 62 -6.84 -7.46 4.00
N ILE A 63 -7.15 -8.25 2.97
CA ILE A 63 -6.23 -9.27 2.43
C ILE A 63 -4.92 -8.63 1.98
N GLN A 64 -4.97 -7.49 1.31
CA GLN A 64 -3.81 -6.75 0.85
C GLN A 64 -2.96 -6.22 2.03
N ALA A 65 -3.59 -5.74 3.10
CA ALA A 65 -2.88 -5.30 4.31
C ALA A 65 -2.06 -6.43 4.93
N PHE A 66 -2.62 -7.64 5.01
CA PHE A 66 -1.87 -8.82 5.48
C PHE A 66 -0.80 -9.27 4.49
N SER A 67 -1.05 -9.11 3.19
CA SER A 67 -0.01 -9.38 2.18
C SER A 67 1.23 -8.51 2.39
N PHE A 68 1.02 -7.23 2.65
CA PHE A 68 2.12 -6.30 2.99
C PHE A 68 2.73 -6.56 4.37
N PHE A 69 1.94 -7.05 5.32
CA PHE A 69 2.47 -7.46 6.64
C PHE A 69 3.52 -8.55 6.48
N PHE A 70 3.22 -9.65 5.82
CA PHE A 70 4.17 -10.73 5.61
C PHE A 70 5.30 -10.34 4.66
N GLY A 71 4.97 -9.63 3.57
CA GLY A 71 5.94 -9.22 2.57
C GLY A 71 6.97 -8.21 3.10
N ASN A 72 6.53 -7.15 3.76
CA ASN A 72 7.43 -6.17 4.36
C ASN A 72 8.10 -6.71 5.64
N GLY A 73 7.38 -7.51 6.44
CA GLY A 73 7.92 -8.14 7.64
C GLY A 73 9.13 -9.00 7.34
N SER A 74 8.99 -9.95 6.42
CA SER A 74 10.09 -10.81 5.97
C SER A 74 11.12 -10.03 5.16
N GLY A 75 10.69 -9.16 4.23
CA GLY A 75 11.57 -8.41 3.35
C GLY A 75 12.54 -7.47 4.06
N ASN A 76 12.08 -6.75 5.09
CA ASN A 76 12.96 -5.89 5.89
C ASN A 76 14.06 -6.69 6.61
N TYR A 77 13.75 -7.88 7.12
CA TYR A 77 14.76 -8.76 7.70
C TYR A 77 15.74 -9.26 6.65
N ILE A 78 15.23 -9.72 5.50
CA ILE A 78 16.05 -10.21 4.37
C ILE A 78 17.07 -9.14 3.95
N SER A 79 16.65 -7.90 3.74
CA SER A 79 17.57 -6.82 3.32
C SER A 79 18.66 -6.54 4.34
N ARG A 80 18.33 -6.56 5.65
CA ARG A 80 19.31 -6.38 6.71
C ARG A 80 20.31 -7.54 6.79
N GLN A 81 19.84 -8.79 6.65
CA GLN A 81 20.72 -9.96 6.70
C GLN A 81 21.64 -10.04 5.47
N LEU A 82 21.14 -9.69 4.29
CA LEU A 82 21.97 -9.58 3.10
C LEU A 82 23.00 -8.45 3.22
N GLY A 83 22.64 -7.32 3.83
CA GLY A 83 23.58 -6.26 4.18
C GLY A 83 24.65 -6.71 5.17
N ALA A 84 24.31 -7.57 6.12
CA ALA A 84 25.25 -8.19 7.06
C ALA A 84 25.98 -9.41 6.48
N GLN A 85 25.79 -9.72 5.20
CA GLN A 85 26.35 -10.87 4.47
C GLN A 85 25.95 -12.26 5.06
N LYS A 86 24.82 -12.31 5.77
CA LYS A 86 24.22 -13.53 6.34
C LYS A 86 23.16 -14.11 5.40
N THR A 87 23.62 -14.67 4.31
CA THR A 87 22.73 -15.16 3.24
C THR A 87 21.82 -16.29 3.70
N GLU A 88 22.31 -17.20 4.55
CA GLU A 88 21.54 -18.34 5.05
C GLU A 88 20.32 -17.90 5.88
N ASP A 89 20.49 -16.92 6.78
CA ASP A 89 19.38 -16.34 7.55
C ASP A 89 18.35 -15.65 6.63
N ALA A 90 18.83 -15.00 5.56
CA ALA A 90 17.94 -14.35 4.58
C ALA A 90 17.13 -15.38 3.78
N GLU A 91 17.73 -16.49 3.37
CA GLU A 91 17.07 -17.59 2.65
C GLU A 91 16.03 -18.31 3.55
N THR A 92 16.40 -18.54 4.80
CA THR A 92 15.50 -19.11 5.81
C THR A 92 14.29 -18.19 6.02
N MET A 93 14.50 -16.89 6.19
CA MET A 93 13.41 -15.93 6.34
C MET A 93 12.53 -15.86 5.10
N ALA A 94 13.11 -15.88 3.89
CA ALA A 94 12.33 -15.83 2.66
C ALA A 94 11.37 -17.03 2.55
N SER A 95 11.87 -18.23 2.79
CA SER A 95 11.09 -19.47 2.75
C SER A 95 10.04 -19.51 3.86
N THR A 96 10.42 -19.11 5.09
CA THR A 96 9.52 -19.07 6.26
C THR A 96 8.42 -18.02 6.08
N GLY A 97 8.77 -16.83 5.61
CA GLY A 97 7.81 -15.76 5.36
C GLY A 97 6.78 -16.13 4.30
N LEU A 98 7.21 -16.76 3.21
CA LEU A 98 6.28 -17.24 2.17
C LEU A 98 5.39 -18.38 2.68
N PHE A 99 5.93 -19.30 3.48
CA PHE A 99 5.16 -20.38 4.09
C PHE A 99 4.05 -19.84 5.01
N TYR A 100 4.38 -18.95 5.94
CA TYR A 100 3.37 -18.34 6.81
C TYR A 100 2.35 -17.51 6.04
N THR A 101 2.78 -16.82 4.99
CA THR A 101 1.85 -16.11 4.08
C THR A 101 0.85 -17.07 3.47
N PHE A 102 1.31 -18.21 2.97
CA PHE A 102 0.46 -19.20 2.34
C PHE A 102 -0.50 -19.84 3.34
N VAL A 103 -0.01 -20.28 4.50
CA VAL A 103 -0.85 -20.85 5.58
C VAL A 103 -1.93 -19.86 5.99
N PHE A 104 -1.56 -18.61 6.25
CA PHE A 104 -2.51 -17.59 6.68
C PHE A 104 -3.52 -17.26 5.58
N SER A 105 -3.10 -17.20 4.32
CA SER A 105 -4.00 -16.96 3.18
C SER A 105 -5.02 -18.07 2.99
N VAL A 106 -4.63 -19.35 3.20
CA VAL A 106 -5.54 -20.51 3.16
C VAL A 106 -6.54 -20.43 4.32
N VAL A 107 -6.09 -20.03 5.52
CA VAL A 107 -6.99 -19.85 6.67
C VAL A 107 -8.02 -18.75 6.37
N ILE A 108 -7.61 -17.61 5.83
CA ILE A 108 -8.55 -16.53 5.42
C ILE A 108 -9.51 -17.04 4.35
N MET A 109 -9.01 -17.75 3.34
CA MET A 109 -9.83 -18.31 2.26
C MET A 109 -10.89 -19.26 2.83
N LEU A 110 -10.49 -20.24 3.63
CA LEU A 110 -11.41 -21.24 4.19
C LEU A 110 -12.41 -20.59 5.16
N ALA A 111 -11.97 -19.71 6.05
CA ALA A 111 -12.85 -18.99 6.96
C ALA A 111 -13.83 -18.07 6.17
N GLY A 112 -13.33 -17.37 5.16
CA GLY A 112 -14.17 -16.52 4.30
C GLY A 112 -15.22 -17.30 3.52
N LEU A 113 -14.86 -18.47 2.99
CA LEU A 113 -15.80 -19.35 2.29
C LEU A 113 -16.83 -19.98 3.24
N LEU A 114 -16.41 -20.37 4.45
CA LEU A 114 -17.29 -20.97 5.46
C LEU A 114 -18.32 -19.94 5.97
N PHE A 115 -17.92 -18.70 6.16
CA PHE A 115 -18.76 -17.62 6.65
C PHE A 115 -19.14 -16.59 5.57
N LEU A 116 -19.26 -17.03 4.31
CA LEU A 116 -19.43 -16.18 3.14
C LEU A 116 -20.66 -15.27 3.26
N GLU A 117 -21.83 -15.83 3.57
CA GLU A 117 -23.07 -15.08 3.70
C GLU A 117 -23.08 -14.17 4.93
N PRO A 118 -22.74 -14.63 6.15
CA PRO A 118 -22.59 -13.75 7.32
C PRO A 118 -21.64 -12.58 7.11
N ILE A 119 -20.49 -12.81 6.46
CA ILE A 119 -19.54 -11.76 6.13
C ILE A 119 -20.15 -10.76 5.16
N SER A 120 -20.82 -11.24 4.11
CA SER A 120 -21.46 -10.36 3.12
C SER A 120 -22.53 -9.48 3.75
N ILE A 121 -23.34 -10.00 4.67
CA ILE A 121 -24.35 -9.24 5.43
C ILE A 121 -23.65 -8.22 6.36
N LEU A 122 -22.62 -8.63 7.08
CA LEU A 122 -21.87 -7.75 7.98
C LEU A 122 -21.24 -6.56 7.23
N LEU A 123 -20.83 -6.77 5.99
CA LEU A 123 -20.28 -5.75 5.11
C LEU A 123 -21.33 -4.77 4.56
N GLY A 124 -22.61 -5.02 4.81
CA GLY A 124 -23.72 -4.13 4.43
C GLY A 124 -24.48 -4.55 3.16
N SER A 125 -24.37 -5.82 2.75
CA SER A 125 -25.17 -6.32 1.63
C SER A 125 -26.65 -6.35 1.96
N THR A 126 -27.46 -5.70 1.14
CA THR A 126 -28.92 -5.81 1.20
C THR A 126 -29.39 -7.15 0.59
N PRO A 127 -30.62 -7.61 0.88
CA PRO A 127 -31.14 -8.87 0.30
C PRO A 127 -31.05 -8.93 -1.23
N THR A 128 -31.14 -7.79 -1.91
CA THR A 128 -31.04 -7.70 -3.39
C THR A 128 -29.62 -7.79 -3.90
N ILE A 129 -28.64 -7.32 -3.13
CA ILE A 129 -27.21 -7.30 -3.50
C ILE A 129 -26.50 -8.57 -3.03
N LEU A 130 -26.99 -9.22 -1.98
CA LEU A 130 -26.36 -10.37 -1.33
C LEU A 130 -25.95 -11.50 -2.28
N PRO A 131 -26.76 -11.94 -3.25
CA PRO A 131 -26.37 -12.99 -4.20
C PRO A 131 -25.14 -12.60 -5.02
N TYR A 132 -25.08 -11.34 -5.49
CA TYR A 132 -23.96 -10.82 -6.27
C TYR A 132 -22.70 -10.70 -5.42
N THR A 133 -22.84 -10.24 -4.17
CA THR A 133 -21.73 -10.16 -3.21
C THR A 133 -21.16 -11.54 -2.91
N CYS A 134 -22.02 -12.53 -2.65
CA CYS A 134 -21.57 -13.90 -2.39
C CYS A 134 -20.87 -14.52 -3.62
N GLN A 135 -21.38 -14.29 -4.82
CA GLN A 135 -20.74 -14.77 -6.05
C GLN A 135 -19.35 -14.16 -6.24
N TYR A 136 -19.26 -12.82 -6.17
CA TYR A 136 -17.99 -12.12 -6.37
C TYR A 136 -16.98 -12.43 -5.26
N LEU A 137 -17.40 -12.35 -3.99
CA LEU A 137 -16.53 -12.62 -2.84
C LEU A 137 -16.07 -14.09 -2.81
N GLY A 138 -16.99 -15.03 -3.08
CA GLY A 138 -16.65 -16.46 -3.08
C GLY A 138 -15.57 -16.82 -4.08
N ILE A 139 -15.67 -16.30 -5.31
CA ILE A 139 -14.64 -16.51 -6.34
C ILE A 139 -13.34 -15.77 -5.96
N SER A 140 -13.45 -14.51 -5.52
CA SER A 140 -12.29 -13.70 -5.15
C SER A 140 -11.48 -14.31 -3.98
N LEU A 141 -12.17 -14.96 -3.02
CA LEU A 141 -11.50 -15.64 -1.91
C LEU A 141 -10.64 -16.82 -2.38
N LEU A 142 -11.00 -17.52 -3.46
CA LEU A 142 -10.15 -18.56 -4.05
C LEU A 142 -8.82 -18.00 -4.57
N GLY A 143 -8.79 -16.73 -4.93
CA GLY A 143 -7.58 -16.01 -5.33
C GLY A 143 -6.68 -15.57 -4.17
N THR A 144 -7.16 -15.63 -2.91
CA THR A 144 -6.43 -15.13 -1.74
C THR A 144 -5.01 -15.69 -1.59
N PRO A 145 -4.73 -16.99 -1.76
CA PRO A 145 -3.37 -17.52 -1.69
C PRO A 145 -2.46 -16.94 -2.77
N PHE A 146 -2.99 -16.69 -3.94
CA PHE A 146 -2.21 -16.17 -5.08
C PHE A 146 -1.89 -14.69 -4.92
N ILE A 147 -2.87 -13.86 -4.51
CA ILE A 147 -2.63 -12.44 -4.29
C ILE A 147 -1.68 -12.21 -3.11
N MET A 148 -1.86 -12.92 -2.00
CA MET A 148 -0.98 -12.80 -0.86
C MET A 148 0.43 -13.30 -1.17
N GLY A 149 0.56 -14.42 -1.88
CA GLY A 149 1.84 -14.95 -2.36
C GLY A 149 2.54 -13.99 -3.32
N THR A 150 1.80 -13.42 -4.28
CA THR A 150 2.32 -12.42 -5.23
C THR A 150 2.92 -11.23 -4.51
N PHE A 151 2.18 -10.60 -3.58
CA PHE A 151 2.71 -9.45 -2.84
C PHE A 151 3.84 -9.80 -1.90
N CYS A 152 3.82 -11.00 -1.29
CA CYS A 152 4.93 -11.47 -0.45
C CYS A 152 6.22 -11.63 -1.27
N ILE A 153 6.18 -12.38 -2.38
CA ILE A 153 7.35 -12.59 -3.25
C ILE A 153 7.82 -11.26 -3.87
N ASN A 154 6.89 -10.42 -4.34
CA ASN A 154 7.19 -9.10 -4.86
C ASN A 154 8.00 -8.27 -3.87
N ASN A 155 7.53 -8.16 -2.62
CA ASN A 155 8.24 -7.43 -1.58
C ASN A 155 9.59 -8.06 -1.26
N GLN A 156 9.66 -9.38 -1.04
CA GLN A 156 10.92 -10.07 -0.74
C GLN A 156 11.96 -9.90 -1.84
N MET A 157 11.57 -10.00 -3.12
CA MET A 157 12.49 -9.77 -4.26
C MET A 157 12.97 -8.32 -4.31
N ARG A 158 12.08 -7.36 -4.05
CA ARG A 158 12.44 -5.94 -3.99
C ARG A 158 13.47 -5.69 -2.89
N PHE A 159 13.26 -6.24 -1.70
CA PHE A 159 14.19 -6.12 -0.57
C PHE A 159 15.54 -6.82 -0.79
N GLN A 160 15.63 -7.74 -1.74
CA GLN A 160 16.89 -8.33 -2.22
C GLN A 160 17.60 -7.45 -3.26
N GLY A 161 17.03 -6.32 -3.66
CA GLY A 161 17.58 -5.45 -4.70
C GLY A 161 17.15 -5.78 -6.12
N PHE A 162 16.15 -6.66 -6.31
CA PHE A 162 15.61 -7.06 -7.60
C PHE A 162 14.27 -6.40 -7.93
N ALA A 163 14.15 -5.08 -7.68
CA ALA A 163 12.91 -4.33 -7.90
C ALA A 163 12.35 -4.50 -9.33
N LYS A 164 13.21 -4.56 -10.34
CA LYS A 164 12.80 -4.76 -11.73
C LYS A 164 12.06 -6.10 -11.93
N TYR A 165 12.58 -7.19 -11.35
CA TYR A 165 11.93 -8.50 -11.47
C TYR A 165 10.67 -8.61 -10.62
N SER A 166 10.64 -7.93 -9.48
CA SER A 166 9.48 -7.94 -8.59
C SER A 166 8.23 -7.33 -9.24
N VAL A 167 8.41 -6.40 -10.17
CA VAL A 167 7.30 -5.71 -10.85
C VAL A 167 6.67 -6.58 -11.94
N TYR A 168 7.42 -7.47 -12.59
CA TYR A 168 6.90 -8.24 -13.73
C TYR A 168 5.64 -9.05 -13.40
N GLY A 169 5.58 -9.71 -12.25
CA GLY A 169 4.40 -10.49 -11.88
C GLY A 169 3.16 -9.65 -11.63
N VAL A 170 3.32 -8.55 -10.90
CA VAL A 170 2.20 -7.65 -10.58
C VAL A 170 1.65 -7.00 -11.86
N VAL A 171 2.53 -6.47 -12.70
CA VAL A 171 2.16 -5.81 -13.96
C VAL A 171 1.54 -6.80 -14.95
N SER A 172 2.16 -7.97 -15.14
CA SER A 172 1.60 -8.98 -16.04
C SER A 172 0.25 -9.49 -15.58
N GLY A 173 0.09 -9.73 -14.27
CA GLY A 173 -1.20 -10.13 -13.69
C GLY A 173 -2.29 -9.09 -13.91
N SER A 174 -1.96 -7.80 -13.72
CA SER A 174 -2.90 -6.70 -13.97
C SER A 174 -3.28 -6.58 -15.45
N ILE A 175 -2.34 -6.74 -16.37
CA ILE A 175 -2.61 -6.70 -17.82
C ILE A 175 -3.51 -7.88 -18.21
N ILE A 176 -3.20 -9.09 -17.74
CA ILE A 176 -4.01 -10.29 -18.02
C ILE A 176 -5.45 -10.08 -17.51
N ASN A 177 -5.61 -9.58 -16.30
CA ASN A 177 -6.94 -9.28 -15.75
C ASN A 177 -7.70 -8.27 -16.64
N CYS A 178 -7.11 -7.12 -16.98
CA CYS A 178 -7.73 -6.11 -17.83
C CYS A 178 -8.16 -6.66 -19.22
N LEU A 179 -7.45 -7.66 -19.77
CA LEU A 179 -7.80 -8.30 -21.02
C LEU A 179 -8.94 -9.32 -20.84
N LEU A 180 -8.97 -10.01 -19.71
CA LEU A 180 -9.97 -11.04 -19.41
C LEU A 180 -11.30 -10.44 -18.93
N ASP A 181 -11.31 -9.26 -18.30
CA ASP A 181 -12.52 -8.62 -17.82
C ASP A 181 -13.59 -8.48 -18.90
N PRO A 182 -13.35 -7.80 -20.05
CA PRO A 182 -14.39 -7.68 -21.09
C PRO A 182 -14.74 -9.03 -21.70
N LEU A 183 -13.80 -9.96 -21.78
CA LEU A 183 -14.05 -11.29 -22.34
C LEU A 183 -15.02 -12.10 -21.45
N PHE A 184 -14.81 -12.13 -20.15
CA PHE A 184 -15.63 -12.91 -19.24
C PHE A 184 -16.92 -12.20 -18.88
N ILE A 185 -16.89 -10.88 -18.69
CA ILE A 185 -18.08 -10.10 -18.36
C ILE A 185 -19.08 -10.10 -19.51
N PHE A 186 -18.62 -9.73 -20.72
CA PHE A 186 -19.47 -9.52 -21.89
C PHE A 186 -19.44 -10.68 -22.88
N GLY A 187 -18.22 -11.18 -23.22
CA GLY A 187 -18.05 -12.24 -24.20
C GLY A 187 -18.70 -13.57 -23.78
N PHE A 188 -18.49 -13.98 -22.53
CA PHE A 188 -19.13 -15.17 -21.96
C PHE A 188 -20.38 -14.87 -21.13
N SER A 189 -20.78 -13.61 -21.04
CA SER A 189 -21.98 -13.17 -20.29
C SER A 189 -22.01 -13.62 -18.82
N MET A 190 -20.84 -13.70 -18.18
CA MET A 190 -20.72 -14.17 -16.80
C MET A 190 -21.01 -13.06 -15.77
N GLY A 191 -21.16 -11.81 -16.21
CA GLY A 191 -21.43 -10.68 -15.32
C GLY A 191 -20.39 -10.52 -14.22
N VAL A 192 -20.82 -10.30 -12.97
CA VAL A 192 -19.95 -10.06 -11.82
C VAL A 192 -19.03 -11.24 -11.50
N SER A 193 -19.47 -12.48 -11.75
CA SER A 193 -18.63 -13.67 -11.59
C SER A 193 -17.47 -13.70 -12.57
N GLY A 194 -17.69 -13.15 -13.79
CA GLY A 194 -16.64 -13.01 -14.80
C GLY A 194 -15.51 -12.07 -14.36
N ALA A 195 -15.86 -10.92 -13.78
CA ALA A 195 -14.88 -9.98 -13.22
C ALA A 195 -14.06 -10.62 -12.09
N ALA A 196 -14.72 -11.34 -11.16
CA ALA A 196 -14.02 -12.06 -10.10
C ALA A 196 -13.06 -13.12 -10.64
N LEU A 197 -13.50 -13.91 -11.63
CA LEU A 197 -12.69 -14.96 -12.24
C LEU A 197 -11.50 -14.38 -13.00
N ALA A 198 -11.67 -13.29 -13.75
CA ALA A 198 -10.60 -12.58 -14.43
C ALA A 198 -9.53 -12.10 -13.43
N SER A 199 -9.95 -11.54 -12.29
CA SER A 199 -9.07 -11.12 -11.23
C SER A 199 -8.27 -12.28 -10.64
N VAL A 200 -8.92 -13.42 -10.34
CA VAL A 200 -8.26 -14.61 -9.80
C VAL A 200 -7.24 -15.19 -10.78
N ILE A 201 -7.58 -15.26 -12.07
CA ILE A 201 -6.65 -15.75 -13.11
C ILE A 201 -5.46 -14.80 -13.24
N GLY A 202 -5.70 -13.48 -13.27
CA GLY A 202 -4.63 -12.48 -13.29
C GLY A 202 -3.66 -12.62 -12.10
N GLN A 203 -4.21 -12.80 -10.89
CA GLN A 203 -3.44 -13.02 -9.66
C GLN A 203 -2.64 -14.34 -9.71
N PHE A 204 -3.25 -15.42 -10.20
CA PHE A 204 -2.58 -16.70 -10.39
C PHE A 204 -1.43 -16.62 -11.39
N CYS A 205 -1.65 -16.01 -12.55
CA CYS A 205 -0.61 -15.80 -13.55
C CYS A 205 0.53 -14.93 -12.99
N GLY A 206 0.20 -13.84 -12.30
CA GLY A 206 1.19 -12.99 -11.64
C GLY A 206 2.02 -13.74 -10.59
N PHE A 207 1.39 -14.59 -9.79
CA PHE A 207 2.07 -15.45 -8.83
C PHE A 207 3.03 -16.42 -9.50
N VAL A 208 2.60 -17.12 -10.54
CA VAL A 208 3.45 -18.05 -11.29
C VAL A 208 4.65 -17.33 -11.93
N ILE A 209 4.42 -16.17 -12.54
CA ILE A 209 5.49 -15.36 -13.14
C ILE A 209 6.52 -14.96 -12.08
N LEU A 210 6.10 -14.53 -10.88
CA LEU A 210 7.03 -14.19 -9.80
C LEU A 210 7.80 -15.41 -9.27
N LEU A 211 7.15 -16.57 -9.18
CA LEU A 211 7.86 -17.82 -8.85
C LEU A 211 8.91 -18.18 -9.90
N MET A 212 8.63 -17.94 -11.19
CA MET A 212 9.62 -18.15 -12.25
C MET A 212 10.76 -17.12 -12.16
N MET A 213 10.45 -15.86 -11.88
CA MET A 213 11.46 -14.81 -11.67
C MET A 213 12.33 -15.09 -10.44
N SER A 214 11.79 -15.69 -9.38
CA SER A 214 12.56 -16.04 -8.18
C SER A 214 13.59 -17.15 -8.40
N ARG A 215 13.52 -17.88 -9.52
CA ARG A 215 14.52 -18.91 -9.90
C ARG A 215 15.70 -18.35 -10.69
N LYS A 216 15.73 -17.04 -10.97
CA LYS A 216 16.85 -16.41 -11.65
C LYS A 216 18.09 -16.35 -10.77
N GLU A 217 19.26 -16.36 -11.41
CA GLU A 217 20.54 -16.26 -10.71
C GLU A 217 20.61 -15.01 -9.82
N GLY A 218 21.16 -15.21 -8.64
CA GLY A 218 21.35 -14.16 -7.64
C GLY A 218 20.11 -13.86 -6.78
N VAL A 219 18.93 -14.34 -7.14
CA VAL A 219 17.72 -14.25 -6.32
C VAL A 219 17.71 -15.40 -5.32
N ILE A 220 17.21 -15.15 -4.11
CA ILE A 220 17.03 -16.20 -3.11
C ILE A 220 15.99 -17.20 -3.59
N HIS A 221 16.36 -18.48 -3.61
CA HIS A 221 15.45 -19.57 -3.97
C HIS A 221 14.64 -20.04 -2.75
N TYR A 222 13.34 -20.17 -2.95
CA TYR A 222 12.46 -20.73 -1.91
C TYR A 222 12.67 -22.25 -1.80
N SER A 223 12.84 -22.74 -0.58
CA SER A 223 13.00 -24.17 -0.31
C SER A 223 12.22 -24.59 0.93
N HIS A 224 11.43 -25.65 0.80
CA HIS A 224 10.72 -26.24 1.96
C HIS A 224 11.67 -26.72 3.06
N ARG A 225 12.91 -27.05 2.72
CA ARG A 225 13.94 -27.49 3.69
C ARG A 225 14.49 -26.35 4.53
N LYS A 226 14.30 -25.11 4.12
CA LYS A 226 14.76 -23.90 4.82
C LYS A 226 13.66 -23.22 5.62
N ILE A 227 12.46 -23.81 5.71
CA ILE A 227 11.39 -23.31 6.56
C ILE A 227 11.79 -23.56 8.02
N SER A 228 11.78 -22.48 8.81
CA SER A 228 12.10 -22.55 10.24
C SER A 228 10.88 -22.15 11.06
N PHE A 229 10.60 -22.93 12.09
CA PHE A 229 9.54 -22.65 13.09
C PHE A 229 10.07 -21.94 14.33
N GLU A 230 11.32 -21.45 14.28
CA GLU A 230 11.88 -20.69 15.39
C GLU A 230 11.11 -19.38 15.60
N GLY A 231 10.75 -19.09 16.84
CA GLY A 231 10.01 -17.90 17.21
C GLY A 231 10.71 -16.58 16.86
N ARG A 232 12.04 -16.60 16.63
CA ARG A 232 12.79 -15.41 16.20
C ARG A 232 12.33 -14.89 14.84
N PHE A 233 12.07 -15.78 13.86
CA PHE A 233 11.62 -15.38 12.53
C PHE A 233 10.20 -14.81 12.57
N VAL A 234 9.30 -15.44 13.35
CA VAL A 234 7.94 -14.95 13.55
C VAL A 234 7.94 -13.56 14.20
N LYS A 235 8.76 -13.35 15.23
CA LYS A 235 8.93 -12.04 15.88
C LYS A 235 9.42 -10.97 14.90
N GLU A 236 10.35 -11.30 14.01
CA GLU A 236 10.85 -10.36 12.99
C GLU A 236 9.78 -10.04 11.94
N ILE A 237 8.98 -11.03 11.51
CA ILE A 237 7.85 -10.79 10.60
C ILE A 237 6.83 -9.85 11.26
N ILE A 238 6.46 -10.09 12.51
CA ILE A 238 5.54 -9.24 13.26
C ILE A 238 6.11 -7.83 13.40
N ALA A 239 7.37 -7.71 13.86
CA ALA A 239 8.00 -6.43 14.09
C ALA A 239 8.14 -5.58 12.81
N GLY A 240 8.50 -6.21 11.70
CA GLY A 240 8.64 -5.53 10.40
C GLY A 240 7.33 -5.33 9.66
N GLY A 241 6.31 -6.16 9.92
CA GLY A 241 5.02 -6.13 9.22
C GLY A 241 3.97 -5.24 9.87
N THR A 242 3.95 -5.15 11.21
CA THR A 242 2.93 -4.39 11.95
C THR A 242 2.74 -2.95 11.48
N PRO A 243 3.80 -2.16 11.15
CA PRO A 243 3.60 -0.81 10.64
C PRO A 243 2.82 -0.75 9.32
N SER A 244 2.91 -1.80 8.51
CA SER A 244 2.15 -1.88 7.24
C SER A 244 0.67 -2.12 7.47
N ILE A 245 0.30 -2.99 8.42
CA ILE A 245 -1.10 -3.18 8.83
C ILE A 245 -1.65 -1.91 9.47
N SER A 246 -0.90 -1.30 10.40
CA SER A 246 -1.32 -0.06 11.05
C SER A 246 -1.62 1.02 10.03
N ARG A 247 -0.76 1.22 9.03
CA ARG A 247 -0.96 2.21 7.98
C ARG A 247 -2.18 1.93 7.12
N GLN A 248 -2.35 0.71 6.62
CA GLN A 248 -3.45 0.38 5.71
C GLN A 248 -4.78 0.17 6.43
N GLY A 249 -4.78 -0.50 7.56
CA GLY A 249 -5.99 -0.72 8.36
C GLY A 249 -6.57 0.59 8.88
N LEU A 250 -5.73 1.48 9.40
CA LEU A 250 -6.19 2.79 9.86
C LEU A 250 -6.66 3.69 8.71
N ALA A 251 -6.05 3.60 7.52
CA ALA A 251 -6.53 4.33 6.35
C ALA A 251 -7.96 3.92 5.97
N SER A 252 -8.28 2.63 6.04
CA SER A 252 -9.64 2.14 5.78
C SER A 252 -10.63 2.65 6.84
N LEU A 253 -10.28 2.59 8.12
CA LEU A 253 -11.12 3.11 9.22
C LEU A 253 -11.34 4.62 9.10
N SER A 254 -10.31 5.36 8.71
CA SER A 254 -10.40 6.81 8.48
C SER A 254 -11.33 7.17 7.34
N THR A 255 -11.32 6.40 6.27
CA THR A 255 -12.24 6.59 5.15
C THR A 255 -13.68 6.37 5.58
N ILE A 256 -13.94 5.33 6.37
CA ILE A 256 -15.28 5.06 6.93
C ILE A 256 -15.73 6.22 7.83
N ALA A 257 -14.85 6.66 8.73
CA ALA A 257 -15.14 7.78 9.64
C ALA A 257 -15.41 9.09 8.87
N LEU A 258 -14.58 9.39 7.86
CA LEU A 258 -14.75 10.55 6.99
C LEU A 258 -16.11 10.53 6.28
N ASN A 259 -16.46 9.42 5.65
CA ASN A 259 -17.72 9.30 4.93
C ASN A 259 -18.93 9.38 5.86
N SER A 260 -18.84 8.78 7.05
CA SER A 260 -19.90 8.84 8.06
C SER A 260 -20.16 10.27 8.55
N VAL A 261 -19.09 11.02 8.83
CA VAL A 261 -19.22 12.41 9.30
C VAL A 261 -19.61 13.35 8.17
N ALA A 262 -19.01 13.19 6.97
CA ALA A 262 -19.36 13.99 5.78
C ALA A 262 -20.83 13.79 5.40
N GLY A 263 -21.41 12.60 5.62
CA GLY A 263 -22.81 12.30 5.38
C GLY A 263 -23.79 13.18 6.13
N ASN A 264 -23.41 13.73 7.28
CA ASN A 264 -24.24 14.68 8.04
C ASN A 264 -24.40 16.04 7.31
N TYR A 265 -23.55 16.32 6.31
CA TYR A 265 -23.58 17.54 5.50
C TYR A 265 -24.11 17.31 4.09
N GLY A 266 -24.63 16.12 3.82
CA GLY A 266 -25.25 15.75 2.55
C GLY A 266 -24.35 14.94 1.61
N ASP A 267 -24.96 14.44 0.56
CA ASP A 267 -24.29 13.56 -0.42
C ASP A 267 -23.19 14.27 -1.19
N ALA A 268 -23.34 15.57 -1.44
CA ALA A 268 -22.32 16.40 -2.08
C ALA A 268 -21.02 16.45 -1.27
N ALA A 269 -21.10 16.48 0.07
CA ALA A 269 -19.93 16.47 0.94
C ALA A 269 -19.19 15.11 0.88
N ILE A 270 -19.93 13.99 0.89
CA ILE A 270 -19.34 12.65 0.72
C ILE A 270 -18.63 12.55 -0.63
N ALA A 271 -19.30 12.98 -1.69
CA ALA A 271 -18.75 12.94 -3.06
C ALA A 271 -17.48 13.79 -3.18
N ALA A 272 -17.51 15.03 -2.67
CA ALA A 272 -16.38 15.95 -2.70
C ALA A 272 -15.17 15.39 -1.93
N MET A 273 -15.36 14.92 -0.70
CA MET A 273 -14.28 14.37 0.12
C MET A 273 -13.71 13.07 -0.47
N SER A 274 -14.55 12.25 -1.10
CA SER A 274 -14.12 11.05 -1.81
C SER A 274 -13.23 11.40 -3.02
N ILE A 275 -13.60 12.42 -3.79
CA ILE A 275 -12.81 12.92 -4.92
C ILE A 275 -11.45 13.45 -4.46
N VAL A 276 -11.45 14.31 -3.44
CA VAL A 276 -10.23 14.87 -2.84
C VAL A 276 -9.30 13.77 -2.36
N SER A 277 -9.84 12.76 -1.68
CA SER A 277 -9.07 11.60 -1.19
C SER A 277 -8.47 10.79 -2.35
N ARG A 278 -9.21 10.58 -3.43
CA ARG A 278 -8.72 9.84 -4.62
C ARG A 278 -7.59 10.59 -5.33
N ILE A 279 -7.74 11.90 -5.52
CA ILE A 279 -6.70 12.75 -6.11
C ILE A 279 -5.42 12.68 -5.25
N GLY A 280 -5.56 12.86 -3.94
CA GLY A 280 -4.45 12.76 -3.00
C GLY A 280 -3.77 11.40 -3.03
N MET A 281 -4.54 10.30 -3.02
CA MET A 281 -4.02 8.93 -3.03
C MET A 281 -3.27 8.60 -4.32
N PHE A 282 -3.75 9.06 -5.47
CA PHE A 282 -3.09 8.87 -6.76
C PHE A 282 -1.68 9.48 -6.77
N ILE A 283 -1.56 10.75 -6.34
CA ILE A 283 -0.26 11.43 -6.28
C ILE A 283 0.63 10.80 -5.20
N PHE A 284 0.05 10.45 -4.05
CA PHE A 284 0.77 9.84 -2.95
C PHE A 284 1.31 8.44 -3.28
N SER A 285 0.71 7.73 -4.25
CA SER A 285 1.20 6.43 -4.71
C SER A 285 2.62 6.49 -5.26
N VAL A 286 3.03 7.62 -5.84
CA VAL A 286 4.41 7.87 -6.28
C VAL A 286 5.37 7.95 -5.09
N ILE A 287 4.94 8.59 -4.00
CA ILE A 287 5.74 8.67 -2.76
C ILE A 287 5.87 7.29 -2.10
N ILE A 288 4.81 6.49 -2.13
CA ILE A 288 4.86 5.10 -1.66
C ILE A 288 5.89 4.32 -2.50
N GLY A 289 5.84 4.44 -3.83
CA GLY A 289 6.79 3.79 -4.72
C GLY A 289 8.23 4.24 -4.50
N LEU A 290 8.45 5.54 -4.29
CA LEU A 290 9.76 6.11 -3.95
C LEU A 290 10.29 5.53 -2.63
N GLY A 291 9.47 5.50 -1.60
CA GLY A 291 9.83 4.94 -0.29
C GLY A 291 10.11 3.43 -0.35
N GLN A 292 9.31 2.70 -1.12
CA GLN A 292 9.55 1.28 -1.38
C GLN A 292 10.87 1.03 -2.14
N GLY A 293 11.31 1.97 -3.00
CA GLY A 293 12.62 1.92 -3.64
C GLY A 293 13.77 2.27 -2.69
N PHE A 294 13.54 3.13 -1.72
CA PHE A 294 14.51 3.48 -0.68
C PHE A 294 14.77 2.34 0.33
N GLN A 295 13.74 1.58 0.70
CA GLN A 295 13.82 0.53 1.73
C GLN A 295 14.93 -0.51 1.51
N PRO A 296 15.12 -1.09 0.30
CA PRO A 296 16.19 -2.06 0.06
C PRO A 296 17.58 -1.50 0.36
N MET A 297 17.88 -0.28 -0.13
CA MET A 297 19.14 0.40 0.16
C MET A 297 19.31 0.64 1.66
N CYS A 298 18.26 1.15 2.32
CA CYS A 298 18.24 1.37 3.76
C CYS A 298 18.56 0.08 4.53
N GLY A 299 17.94 -1.05 4.17
CA GLY A 299 18.15 -2.33 4.82
C GLY A 299 19.57 -2.88 4.63
N PHE A 300 20.10 -2.85 3.40
CA PHE A 300 21.46 -3.28 3.11
C PHE A 300 22.50 -2.40 3.84
N CYS A 301 22.38 -1.09 3.75
CA CYS A 301 23.30 -0.17 4.43
C CYS A 301 23.22 -0.32 5.96
N TYR A 302 22.02 -0.49 6.51
CA TYR A 302 21.84 -0.71 7.95
C TYR A 302 22.47 -2.04 8.40
N GLY A 303 22.26 -3.12 7.64
CA GLY A 303 22.87 -4.43 7.89
C GLY A 303 24.41 -4.43 7.79
N ALA A 304 24.93 -3.67 6.82
CA ALA A 304 26.37 -3.46 6.62
C ALA A 304 26.99 -2.43 7.60
N LYS A 305 26.18 -1.84 8.51
CA LYS A 305 26.57 -0.77 9.45
C LYS A 305 27.00 0.54 8.79
N LEU A 306 26.65 0.77 7.54
CA LEU A 306 26.90 1.99 6.77
C LEU A 306 25.81 3.05 7.09
N TYR A 307 25.80 3.54 8.30
CA TYR A 307 24.72 4.36 8.84
C TYR A 307 24.62 5.74 8.20
N ASP A 308 25.74 6.34 7.81
CA ASP A 308 25.74 7.65 7.15
C ASP A 308 25.09 7.57 5.77
N ARG A 309 25.21 6.44 5.07
CA ARG A 309 24.49 6.20 3.82
C ARG A 309 22.99 6.03 4.03
N VAL A 310 22.56 5.46 5.16
CA VAL A 310 21.13 5.42 5.50
C VAL A 310 20.56 6.84 5.64
N LYS A 311 21.30 7.73 6.33
CA LYS A 311 20.91 9.15 6.49
C LYS A 311 20.89 9.88 5.15
N GLU A 312 21.93 9.68 4.31
CA GLU A 312 22.02 10.26 2.97
C GLU A 312 20.83 9.82 2.11
N GLY A 313 20.51 8.51 2.07
CA GLY A 313 19.38 7.97 1.33
C GLY A 313 18.04 8.50 1.82
N PHE A 314 17.86 8.63 3.12
CA PHE A 314 16.69 9.23 3.73
C PHE A 314 16.48 10.68 3.26
N TRP A 315 17.50 11.53 3.37
CA TRP A 315 17.41 12.92 2.98
C TRP A 315 17.25 13.11 1.47
N PHE A 316 17.94 12.28 0.68
CA PHE A 316 17.79 12.30 -0.77
C PHE A 316 16.34 11.96 -1.19
N SER A 317 15.78 10.86 -0.68
CA SER A 317 14.41 10.45 -0.99
C SER A 317 13.38 11.46 -0.49
N THR A 318 13.59 12.00 0.71
CA THR A 318 12.73 13.05 1.28
C THR A 318 12.73 14.30 0.40
N LYS A 319 13.90 14.78 -0.02
CA LYS A 319 14.01 15.98 -0.87
C LYS A 319 13.30 15.79 -2.21
N ILE A 320 13.55 14.67 -2.91
CA ILE A 320 12.89 14.39 -4.19
C ILE A 320 11.37 14.28 -4.03
N GLY A 321 10.92 13.52 -3.03
CA GLY A 321 9.50 13.37 -2.76
C GLY A 321 8.83 14.69 -2.37
N THR A 322 9.49 15.53 -1.58
CA THR A 322 8.99 16.86 -1.21
C THR A 322 8.89 17.79 -2.43
N VAL A 323 9.90 17.82 -3.29
CA VAL A 323 9.88 18.63 -4.53
C VAL A 323 8.75 18.15 -5.44
N PHE A 324 8.57 16.85 -5.60
CA PHE A 324 7.49 16.26 -6.38
C PHE A 324 6.11 16.65 -5.82
N LEU A 325 5.90 16.49 -4.52
CA LEU A 325 4.63 16.86 -3.88
C LEU A 325 4.39 18.37 -3.90
N LEU A 326 5.42 19.19 -3.74
CA LEU A 326 5.32 20.64 -3.83
C LEU A 326 4.86 21.08 -5.22
N PHE A 327 5.44 20.50 -6.27
CA PHE A 327 5.04 20.76 -7.65
C PHE A 327 3.56 20.43 -7.87
N TRP A 328 3.12 19.22 -7.53
CA TRP A 328 1.73 18.80 -7.70
C TRP A 328 0.77 19.56 -6.78
N SER A 329 1.21 19.93 -5.58
CA SER A 329 0.41 20.78 -4.68
C SER A 329 0.15 22.16 -5.31
N MET A 330 1.16 22.80 -5.90
CA MET A 330 0.97 24.06 -6.59
C MET A 330 0.02 23.92 -7.79
N VAL A 331 0.22 22.88 -8.61
CA VAL A 331 -0.67 22.61 -9.76
C VAL A 331 -2.11 22.42 -9.29
N LEU A 332 -2.34 21.61 -8.27
CA LEU A 332 -3.70 21.31 -7.78
C LEU A 332 -4.34 22.46 -6.99
N ILE A 333 -3.57 23.33 -6.37
CA ILE A 333 -4.12 24.56 -5.77
C ILE A 333 -4.62 25.52 -6.86
N ILE A 334 -3.88 25.65 -7.95
CA ILE A 334 -4.23 26.52 -9.09
C ILE A 334 -5.42 25.94 -9.86
N PHE A 335 -5.36 24.66 -10.21
CA PHE A 335 -6.36 23.94 -11.01
C PHE A 335 -7.33 23.11 -10.16
N SER A 336 -7.66 23.58 -8.95
CA SER A 336 -8.51 22.82 -8.02
C SER A 336 -9.93 22.62 -8.53
N GLU A 337 -10.48 23.58 -9.24
CA GLU A 337 -11.82 23.51 -9.81
C GLU A 337 -11.87 22.46 -10.93
N GLU A 338 -10.95 22.54 -11.90
CA GLU A 338 -10.84 21.60 -13.00
C GLU A 338 -10.56 20.17 -12.51
N ALA A 339 -9.73 20.03 -11.49
CA ALA A 339 -9.40 18.74 -10.92
C ALA A 339 -10.61 18.07 -10.26
N VAL A 340 -11.45 18.82 -9.54
CA VAL A 340 -12.68 18.28 -8.95
C VAL A 340 -13.74 18.05 -10.02
N ALA A 341 -13.92 19.01 -10.94
CA ALA A 341 -14.90 18.93 -12.03
C ALA A 341 -14.64 17.76 -12.98
N LEU A 342 -13.38 17.34 -13.15
CA LEU A 342 -13.01 16.17 -13.96
C LEU A 342 -13.67 14.88 -13.45
N PHE A 343 -13.86 14.74 -12.14
CA PHE A 343 -14.52 13.58 -11.54
C PHE A 343 -16.03 13.74 -11.44
N ARG A 344 -16.50 14.93 -11.10
CA ARG A 344 -17.92 15.27 -10.98
C ARG A 344 -18.15 16.75 -11.28
N ASN A 345 -18.85 17.03 -12.36
CA ASN A 345 -19.24 18.39 -12.72
C ASN A 345 -20.60 18.73 -12.06
N ASP A 346 -20.57 18.95 -10.76
CA ASP A 346 -21.73 19.30 -9.92
C ASP A 346 -21.33 20.53 -9.08
N PRO A 347 -22.09 21.65 -9.14
CA PRO A 347 -21.73 22.88 -8.43
C PRO A 347 -21.55 22.72 -6.93
N ASP A 348 -22.38 21.89 -6.28
CA ASP A 348 -22.32 21.68 -4.83
C ASP A 348 -21.06 20.85 -4.45
N VAL A 349 -20.72 19.84 -5.26
CA VAL A 349 -19.51 19.02 -5.08
C VAL A 349 -18.25 19.87 -5.32
N ILE A 350 -18.25 20.73 -6.35
CA ILE A 350 -17.14 21.62 -6.68
C ILE A 350 -16.94 22.65 -5.55
N ALA A 351 -18.02 23.25 -5.04
CA ALA A 351 -17.95 24.24 -3.98
C ALA A 351 -17.30 23.70 -2.68
N ILE A 352 -17.54 22.42 -2.33
CA ILE A 352 -16.93 21.75 -1.17
C ILE A 352 -15.54 21.22 -1.51
N GLY A 353 -15.37 20.65 -2.70
CA GLY A 353 -14.12 19.99 -3.11
C GLY A 353 -12.94 20.93 -3.28
N ILE A 354 -13.17 22.15 -3.80
CA ILE A 354 -12.10 23.15 -4.01
C ILE A 354 -11.38 23.50 -2.71
N PRO A 355 -12.07 24.01 -1.67
CA PRO A 355 -11.39 24.36 -0.42
C PRO A 355 -10.75 23.15 0.25
N ALA A 356 -11.44 22.00 0.29
CA ALA A 356 -10.90 20.79 0.87
C ALA A 356 -9.60 20.33 0.20
N LEU A 357 -9.57 20.34 -1.14
CA LEU A 357 -8.36 20.01 -1.91
C LEU A 357 -7.24 21.00 -1.64
N ARG A 358 -7.53 22.29 -1.62
CA ARG A 358 -6.52 23.33 -1.35
C ARG A 358 -5.92 23.21 0.03
N TYR A 359 -6.73 23.02 1.08
CA TYR A 359 -6.23 22.82 2.44
C TYR A 359 -5.33 21.61 2.55
N GLN A 360 -5.72 20.49 1.94
CA GLN A 360 -4.90 19.28 1.94
C GLN A 360 -3.57 19.50 1.21
N MET A 361 -3.58 20.16 0.06
CA MET A 361 -2.38 20.39 -0.75
C MET A 361 -1.36 21.32 -0.08
N ILE A 362 -1.76 22.24 0.80
CA ILE A 362 -0.84 23.12 1.54
C ILE A 362 0.13 22.30 2.41
N VAL A 363 -0.36 21.26 3.07
CA VAL A 363 0.44 20.44 4.00
C VAL A 363 1.04 19.22 3.30
N PHE A 364 0.53 18.86 2.13
CA PHE A 364 0.86 17.64 1.41
C PHE A 364 2.38 17.43 1.16
N PRO A 365 3.21 18.46 0.88
CA PRO A 365 4.65 18.28 0.74
C PRO A 365 5.35 17.67 1.98
N ALA A 366 4.83 17.92 3.17
CA ALA A 366 5.34 17.35 4.41
C ALA A 366 5.14 15.82 4.51
N CYS A 367 4.19 15.27 3.76
CA CYS A 367 3.89 13.84 3.76
C CYS A 367 5.06 12.98 3.24
N SER A 368 5.93 13.55 2.38
CA SER A 368 7.15 12.87 1.93
C SER A 368 8.08 12.55 3.11
N PHE A 369 8.35 13.52 3.96
CA PHE A 369 9.20 13.35 5.15
C PHE A 369 8.63 12.29 6.10
N MET A 370 7.32 12.35 6.37
CA MET A 370 6.65 11.39 7.24
C MET A 370 6.72 9.96 6.67
N MET A 371 6.51 9.81 5.37
CA MET A 371 6.54 8.50 4.71
C MET A 371 7.94 7.89 4.70
N MET A 372 8.96 8.68 4.36
CA MET A 372 10.35 8.22 4.38
C MET A 372 10.80 7.87 5.81
N ALA A 373 10.41 8.66 6.81
CA ALA A 373 10.68 8.38 8.21
C ALA A 373 10.04 7.06 8.67
N ASN A 374 8.77 6.84 8.35
CA ASN A 374 8.07 5.60 8.68
C ASN A 374 8.77 4.38 8.06
N MET A 375 9.08 4.44 6.77
CA MET A 375 9.72 3.33 6.06
C MET A 375 11.17 3.08 6.53
N MET A 376 11.92 4.13 6.82
CA MET A 376 13.26 3.99 7.42
C MET A 376 13.20 3.28 8.78
N MET A 377 12.31 3.71 9.66
CA MET A 377 12.17 3.12 11.00
C MET A 377 11.69 1.67 10.96
N GLN A 378 10.77 1.36 10.03
CA GLN A 378 10.32 0.00 9.76
C GLN A 378 11.51 -0.88 9.35
N THR A 379 12.35 -0.40 8.45
CA THR A 379 13.51 -1.13 7.93
C THR A 379 14.63 -1.26 8.97
N CYS A 380 14.89 -0.21 9.76
CA CYS A 380 15.89 -0.20 10.83
C CYS A 380 15.42 -0.88 12.14
N ARG A 381 14.32 -1.65 12.11
CA ARG A 381 13.79 -2.38 13.29
C ARG A 381 13.39 -1.48 14.48
N LYS A 382 13.05 -0.22 14.22
CA LYS A 382 12.51 0.69 15.24
C LYS A 382 10.97 0.56 15.28
N THR A 383 10.48 -0.66 15.56
CA THR A 383 9.08 -1.08 15.37
C THR A 383 8.06 -0.17 16.06
N ILE A 384 8.29 0.20 17.33
CA ILE A 384 7.34 1.05 18.08
C ILE A 384 7.21 2.41 17.41
N ARG A 385 8.33 3.05 17.07
CA ARG A 385 8.33 4.35 16.40
C ARG A 385 7.73 4.27 14.99
N ALA A 386 8.03 3.20 14.26
CA ALA A 386 7.43 2.95 12.94
C ALA A 386 5.91 2.80 13.05
N ASN A 387 5.39 2.10 14.07
CA ASN A 387 3.94 1.97 14.31
C ASN A 387 3.30 3.31 14.70
N ILE A 388 3.94 4.09 15.57
CA ILE A 388 3.44 5.43 15.93
C ILE A 388 3.32 6.30 14.68
N LEU A 389 4.35 6.34 13.82
CA LEU A 389 4.32 7.12 12.58
C LEU A 389 3.32 6.57 11.57
N ALA A 390 3.17 5.24 11.47
CA ALA A 390 2.18 4.62 10.59
C ALA A 390 0.76 4.96 11.03
N ALA A 391 0.52 4.99 12.35
CA ALA A 391 -0.79 5.27 12.93
C ALA A 391 -1.11 6.77 12.99
N SER A 392 -0.12 7.65 13.06
CA SER A 392 -0.31 9.07 13.36
C SER A 392 -1.21 9.76 12.33
N ARG A 393 -0.91 9.59 11.05
CA ARG A 393 -1.54 10.32 9.96
C ARG A 393 -3.02 9.97 9.77
N GLN A 394 -3.35 8.68 9.76
CA GLN A 394 -4.68 8.18 9.41
C GLN A 394 -5.48 7.67 10.62
N GLY A 395 -4.85 7.40 11.74
CA GLY A 395 -5.52 6.84 12.92
C GLY A 395 -5.49 7.79 14.11
N LEU A 396 -4.31 7.94 14.70
CA LEU A 396 -4.13 8.57 16.00
C LEU A 396 -4.62 10.04 16.04
N PHE A 397 -4.39 10.79 14.96
CA PHE A 397 -4.82 12.20 14.90
C PHE A 397 -6.07 12.36 14.04
N PHE A 398 -6.17 11.70 12.89
CA PHE A 398 -7.30 11.89 11.98
C PHE A 398 -8.64 11.49 12.60
N ILE A 399 -8.73 10.29 13.20
CA ILE A 399 -10.00 9.78 13.73
C ILE A 399 -10.58 10.68 14.86
N PRO A 400 -9.79 11.12 15.85
CA PRO A 400 -10.30 12.10 16.81
C PRO A 400 -10.67 13.45 16.17
N LEU A 401 -9.84 13.94 15.24
CA LEU A 401 -10.06 15.24 14.61
C LEU A 401 -11.31 15.26 13.73
N ILE A 402 -11.63 14.19 13.01
CA ILE A 402 -12.84 14.13 12.16
C ILE A 402 -14.12 14.13 13.01
N ILE A 403 -14.04 13.81 14.29
CA ILE A 403 -15.16 13.90 15.23
C ILE A 403 -15.21 15.31 15.86
N ILE A 404 -14.04 15.83 16.28
CA ILE A 404 -13.95 17.08 17.06
C ILE A 404 -14.11 18.31 16.15
N LEU A 405 -13.36 18.42 15.05
CA LEU A 405 -13.36 19.61 14.22
C LEU A 405 -14.73 19.95 13.60
N PRO A 406 -15.50 18.98 13.08
CA PRO A 406 -16.84 19.28 12.57
C PRO A 406 -17.83 19.73 13.65
N HIS A 407 -17.63 19.32 14.90
CA HIS A 407 -18.45 19.79 16.02
C HIS A 407 -18.30 21.30 16.26
N TYR A 408 -17.10 21.86 16.09
CA TYR A 408 -16.82 23.28 16.30
C TYR A 408 -16.91 24.12 15.03
N PHE A 409 -16.54 23.57 13.87
CA PHE A 409 -16.39 24.30 12.63
C PHE A 409 -17.36 23.84 11.52
N GLY A 410 -18.26 22.90 11.80
CA GLY A 410 -19.18 22.38 10.80
C GLY A 410 -18.46 21.73 9.60
N LEU A 411 -18.93 22.01 8.39
CA LEU A 411 -18.38 21.46 7.16
C LEU A 411 -16.89 21.81 6.98
N LEU A 412 -16.48 23.03 7.35
CA LEU A 412 -15.07 23.44 7.32
C LEU A 412 -14.19 22.47 8.14
N GLY A 413 -14.70 21.96 9.27
CA GLY A 413 -14.00 20.96 10.09
C GLY A 413 -13.73 19.65 9.33
N VAL A 414 -14.64 19.23 8.46
CA VAL A 414 -14.44 18.06 7.59
C VAL A 414 -13.38 18.36 6.53
N GLU A 415 -13.42 19.51 5.89
CA GLU A 415 -12.51 19.93 4.83
C GLU A 415 -11.06 20.06 5.30
N ILE A 416 -10.83 20.61 6.50
CA ILE A 416 -9.48 20.83 7.05
C ILE A 416 -8.91 19.64 7.82
N CYS A 417 -9.72 18.65 8.16
CA CYS A 417 -9.35 17.55 9.06
C CYS A 417 -8.06 16.84 8.63
N GLN A 418 -7.95 16.48 7.34
CA GLN A 418 -6.77 15.79 6.83
C GLN A 418 -5.52 16.69 6.90
N ALA A 419 -5.66 17.96 6.56
CA ALA A 419 -4.56 18.91 6.61
C ALA A 419 -4.04 19.10 8.05
N VAL A 420 -4.93 19.23 9.01
CA VAL A 420 -4.57 19.37 10.44
C VAL A 420 -3.91 18.08 10.95
N SER A 421 -4.46 16.91 10.60
CA SER A 421 -3.88 15.62 10.97
C SER A 421 -2.46 15.45 10.38
N ASP A 422 -2.26 15.81 9.12
CA ASP A 422 -0.97 15.73 8.45
C ASP A 422 0.05 16.70 9.08
N LEU A 423 -0.38 17.91 9.45
CA LEU A 423 0.47 18.88 10.13
C LEU A 423 0.93 18.40 11.51
N ILE A 424 0.02 17.90 12.33
CA ILE A 424 0.35 17.37 13.66
C ILE A 424 1.28 16.16 13.52
N SER A 425 0.97 15.25 12.58
CA SER A 425 1.81 14.09 12.30
C SER A 425 3.23 14.48 11.86
N PHE A 426 3.35 15.51 11.03
CA PHE A 426 4.65 16.06 10.63
C PHE A 426 5.44 16.59 11.83
N LEU A 427 4.81 17.42 12.67
CA LEU A 427 5.45 17.97 13.87
C LEU A 427 5.92 16.88 14.85
N VAL A 428 5.14 15.80 15.00
CA VAL A 428 5.51 14.65 15.84
C VAL A 428 6.63 13.83 15.18
N THR A 429 6.69 13.76 13.87
CA THR A 429 7.72 13.01 13.15
C THR A 429 9.11 13.61 13.33
N ILE A 430 9.24 14.94 13.42
CA ILE A 430 10.53 15.63 13.53
C ILE A 430 11.34 15.15 14.74
N PRO A 431 10.85 15.23 16.00
CA PRO A 431 11.61 14.79 17.16
C PRO A 431 11.90 13.28 17.14
N ILE A 432 11.00 12.47 16.60
CA ILE A 432 11.21 11.03 16.49
C ILE A 432 12.38 10.72 15.54
N VAL A 433 12.43 11.36 14.36
CA VAL A 433 13.54 11.20 13.41
C VAL A 433 14.86 11.67 14.02
N TRP A 434 14.84 12.83 14.69
CA TRP A 434 16.04 13.38 15.33
C TRP A 434 16.60 12.48 16.42
N THR A 435 15.71 11.89 17.25
CA THR A 435 16.12 10.92 18.28
C THR A 435 16.72 9.66 17.64
N VAL A 436 16.14 9.14 16.57
CA VAL A 436 16.67 7.96 15.86
C VAL A 436 18.04 8.27 15.25
N PHE A 437 18.23 9.45 14.65
CA PHE A 437 19.52 9.83 14.09
C PHE A 437 20.63 10.01 15.13
N ARG A 438 20.28 10.34 16.36
CA ARG A 438 21.23 10.37 17.49
C ARG A 438 21.59 8.98 18.02
N GLU A 439 20.64 8.04 17.97
CA GLU A 439 20.85 6.66 18.39
C GLU A 439 21.65 5.84 17.36
N ILE A 440 21.59 6.22 16.09
CA ILE A 440 22.36 5.58 15.02
C ILE A 440 23.81 6.08 15.11
N PRO A 441 24.79 5.18 15.32
CA PRO A 441 26.21 5.58 15.40
C PRO A 441 26.63 6.34 14.14
N THR A 442 27.48 7.34 14.30
CA THR A 442 28.22 7.98 13.19
C THR A 442 29.45 7.14 12.90
N GLU A 443 29.71 6.85 11.64
CA GLU A 443 31.02 6.29 11.24
C GLU A 443 32.11 7.28 11.64
N ARG A 444 33.05 6.83 12.47
CA ARG A 444 34.26 7.57 12.78
C ARG A 444 35.34 7.28 11.78
#